data_c86205951b83b53c863d01fb78b203ce
#
_entry.id   c86205951b83b53c863d01fb78b203ce
#
_cell.length_a   1.000
_cell.length_b   1.000
_cell.length_c   1.000
_cell.angle_alpha   90.00
_cell.angle_beta   90.00
_cell.angle_gamma   90.00
#
_symmetry.space_group_name_H-M   'P 1'
#
loop_
_entity.id
_entity.type
_entity.pdbx_description
1 polymer ?
#
loop_
_entity_poly.entity_id
_entity_poly.type
_entity_poly.pdbx_seq_one_letter_code
_entity_poly.pdbx_strand_id
1 'polypeptide(L)'
;MKLAFWICTIVALTFSAAAAEKFVVDSVAGTEAPENNGDRGPARLINIGDPFGVEIGPDSALYITEVRHHRVRRLDLATGDLSTVAGCGRKGYSGDGGRAIDAELNEPYEVRFDPDGNMYVVEMQNHIIRRIDRKTNTITTVTGNGRRGFSGDGGRATEAMLNQPHSIALDENGGIYVADIGNHRIRRIDVRTGVIESIAGSAERKLPRDGQAARGNPILGPRALCVDGNNLWIALREGHSIWRMDLRAGILHHVAGTGEAGFAGDGGPARTAKFNGPKGIALGPGESLFVADTENHVIRRIDIRSGIVSTIAGTRPDGADEGERGDEVRLNRPHGVCVGPDGT
;
A
#
# COMPACT_ATOMS: atom_id res chain seq x y z
N MET A 1 13.87 24.96 -16.58
CA MET A 1 13.67 23.66 -15.94
C MET A 1 12.75 23.92 -14.75
N LYS A 2 11.43 23.69 -14.92
CA LYS A 2 10.46 23.91 -13.83
C LYS A 2 10.48 22.65 -12.97
N LEU A 3 10.97 22.74 -11.74
CA LEU A 3 10.79 21.69 -10.73
C LEU A 3 9.28 21.56 -10.46
N ALA A 4 8.72 20.41 -10.75
CA ALA A 4 7.38 20.05 -10.29
C ALA A 4 7.48 19.75 -8.79
N PHE A 5 6.95 20.64 -7.97
CA PHE A 5 6.78 20.38 -6.53
C PHE A 5 5.69 19.32 -6.35
N TRP A 6 6.01 18.28 -5.61
CA TRP A 6 5.11 17.21 -5.26
C TRP A 6 4.27 17.65 -4.07
N ILE A 7 2.98 17.90 -4.29
CA ILE A 7 2.04 18.13 -3.18
C ILE A 7 1.69 16.76 -2.62
N CYS A 8 2.04 16.53 -1.36
CA CYS A 8 1.72 15.32 -0.65
C CYS A 8 0.59 15.57 0.33
N THR A 9 -0.63 15.34 -0.13
CA THR A 9 -1.84 15.48 0.67
C THR A 9 -2.29 14.10 1.12
N ILE A 10 -2.42 13.89 2.44
CA ILE A 10 -3.12 12.75 3.01
C ILE A 10 -4.59 13.13 3.09
N VAL A 11 -5.43 12.34 2.44
CA VAL A 11 -6.85 12.57 2.27
C VAL A 11 -7.62 11.57 3.12
N ALA A 12 -8.49 12.05 4.01
CA ALA A 12 -9.48 11.25 4.73
C ALA A 12 -10.86 11.44 4.08
N LEU A 13 -11.58 10.32 3.86
CA LEU A 13 -12.92 10.31 3.26
C LEU A 13 -13.95 9.94 4.32
N THR A 14 -15.01 10.73 4.48
CA THR A 14 -16.10 10.44 5.42
C THR A 14 -17.41 10.09 4.68
N PHE A 15 -18.14 9.09 5.17
CA PHE A 15 -19.40 8.64 4.60
C PHE A 15 -20.60 9.24 5.34
N SER A 16 -21.61 9.72 4.61
CA SER A 16 -22.91 10.09 5.14
C SER A 16 -24.00 9.26 4.46
N ALA A 17 -24.86 8.58 5.23
CA ALA A 17 -25.93 7.73 4.72
C ALA A 17 -27.12 8.54 4.19
N ALA A 18 -27.64 8.16 2.99
CA ALA A 18 -28.95 8.50 2.42
C ALA A 18 -29.12 9.81 1.60
N ALA A 19 -28.08 10.35 1.01
CA ALA A 19 -28.14 11.14 -0.22
C ALA A 19 -26.92 10.74 -1.04
N ALA A 20 -26.86 10.90 -2.38
CA ALA A 20 -25.71 10.50 -3.16
C ALA A 20 -24.40 10.70 -2.36
N GLU A 21 -23.64 9.60 -2.11
CA GLU A 21 -22.50 9.59 -1.20
C GLU A 21 -21.59 10.79 -1.51
N LYS A 22 -21.59 11.78 -0.62
CA LYS A 22 -20.72 12.95 -0.73
C LYS A 22 -19.42 12.62 -0.03
N PHE A 23 -18.36 12.44 -0.78
CA PHE A 23 -17.02 12.36 -0.23
C PHE A 23 -16.52 13.77 0.05
N VAL A 24 -16.00 13.99 1.27
CA VAL A 24 -15.31 15.22 1.65
C VAL A 24 -13.83 14.89 1.74
N VAL A 25 -13.00 15.70 1.08
CA VAL A 25 -11.55 15.55 1.09
C VAL A 25 -10.94 16.64 1.94
N ASP A 26 -10.14 16.27 2.95
CA ASP A 26 -9.41 17.19 3.80
C ASP A 26 -7.95 16.75 3.97
N SER A 27 -7.04 17.70 4.07
CA SER A 27 -5.63 17.43 4.39
C SER A 27 -5.48 17.30 5.90
N VAL A 28 -5.09 16.12 6.37
CA VAL A 28 -4.93 15.85 7.82
C VAL A 28 -3.50 16.05 8.30
N ALA A 29 -2.50 15.99 7.41
CA ALA A 29 -1.08 16.14 7.76
C ALA A 29 -0.25 16.62 6.56
N GLY A 30 0.90 17.20 6.86
CA GLY A 30 1.85 17.68 5.87
C GLY A 30 1.65 19.15 5.53
N THR A 31 2.72 19.72 4.98
CA THR A 31 2.76 21.04 4.37
C THR A 31 3.27 20.86 2.93
N GLU A 32 3.30 21.91 2.15
CA GLU A 32 3.86 21.85 0.79
C GLU A 32 5.40 21.85 0.77
N ALA A 33 6.04 22.08 1.92
CA ALA A 33 7.51 22.15 2.01
C ALA A 33 8.14 20.76 2.16
N PRO A 34 9.20 20.45 1.41
CA PRO A 34 9.81 19.13 1.39
C PRO A 34 10.84 18.89 2.50
N GLU A 35 11.32 19.94 3.19
CA GLU A 35 12.35 19.84 4.20
C GLU A 35 11.79 19.30 5.51
N ASN A 36 12.58 18.50 6.22
CA ASN A 36 12.21 18.08 7.57
C ASN A 36 12.22 19.28 8.54
N ASN A 37 11.10 19.55 9.17
CA ASN A 37 10.95 20.63 10.17
C ASN A 37 10.60 20.12 11.57
N GLY A 38 10.69 18.81 11.82
CA GLY A 38 10.50 18.26 13.16
C GLY A 38 10.02 16.82 13.21
N ASP A 39 10.20 16.23 14.39
CA ASP A 39 9.82 14.84 14.66
C ASP A 39 8.48 14.73 15.39
N ARG A 40 7.97 15.84 15.93
CA ARG A 40 6.74 15.88 16.72
C ARG A 40 6.09 17.25 16.65
N GLY A 41 4.75 17.29 16.66
CA GLY A 41 3.94 18.51 16.72
C GLY A 41 2.63 18.40 15.95
N PRO A 42 1.91 19.52 15.80
CA PRO A 42 0.67 19.56 15.02
C PRO A 42 0.91 19.12 13.57
N ALA A 43 0.18 18.09 13.13
CA ALA A 43 0.45 17.41 11.86
C ALA A 43 0.38 18.33 10.64
N ARG A 44 -0.50 19.32 10.66
CA ARG A 44 -0.67 20.30 9.56
C ARG A 44 0.46 21.34 9.48
N LEU A 45 1.36 21.38 10.49
CA LEU A 45 2.54 22.26 10.53
C LEU A 45 3.86 21.50 10.34
N ILE A 46 3.81 20.18 10.32
CA ILE A 46 4.97 19.31 10.12
C ILE A 46 5.06 18.89 8.65
N ASN A 47 6.23 19.08 8.06
CA ASN A 47 6.48 18.64 6.68
C ASN A 47 6.57 17.11 6.63
N ILE A 48 5.93 16.50 5.65
CA ILE A 48 6.00 15.07 5.36
C ILE A 48 6.64 14.90 3.99
N GLY A 49 7.77 14.17 3.96
CA GLY A 49 8.56 13.98 2.75
C GLY A 49 8.19 12.70 2.01
N ASP A 50 7.43 12.83 0.94
CA ASP A 50 7.01 11.72 0.06
C ASP A 50 6.34 10.59 0.85
N PRO A 51 5.10 10.77 1.42
CA PRO A 51 4.36 9.69 2.05
C PRO A 51 3.90 8.68 0.99
N PHE A 52 4.07 7.40 1.30
CA PHE A 52 3.73 6.31 0.40
C PHE A 52 2.69 5.38 0.99
N GLY A 53 3.03 4.60 2.01
CA GLY A 53 2.11 3.71 2.69
C GLY A 53 1.38 4.40 3.83
N VAL A 54 0.11 4.08 3.97
CA VAL A 54 -0.74 4.54 5.07
C VAL A 54 -1.50 3.35 5.64
N GLU A 55 -1.69 3.35 6.98
CA GLU A 55 -2.44 2.31 7.68
C GLU A 55 -3.02 2.84 8.98
N ILE A 56 -4.24 2.43 9.33
CA ILE A 56 -4.79 2.68 10.66
C ILE A 56 -4.26 1.61 11.62
N GLY A 57 -3.54 2.05 12.62
CA GLY A 57 -2.98 1.16 13.64
C GLY A 57 -4.00 0.69 14.68
N PRO A 58 -3.60 -0.27 15.53
CA PRO A 58 -4.48 -0.84 16.57
C PRO A 58 -4.87 0.16 17.67
N ASP A 59 -4.28 1.32 17.69
CA ASP A 59 -4.57 2.47 18.56
C ASP A 59 -5.42 3.55 17.87
N SER A 60 -6.00 3.23 16.72
CA SER A 60 -6.83 4.12 15.89
C SER A 60 -6.09 5.37 15.36
N ALA A 61 -4.76 5.37 15.41
CA ALA A 61 -3.95 6.42 14.81
C ALA A 61 -3.61 6.06 13.34
N LEU A 62 -3.36 7.07 12.52
CA LEU A 62 -2.88 6.89 11.15
C LEU A 62 -1.34 6.79 11.15
N TYR A 63 -0.82 5.70 10.60
CA TYR A 63 0.61 5.51 10.40
C TYR A 63 0.97 5.79 8.95
N ILE A 64 2.10 6.48 8.75
CA ILE A 64 2.50 7.01 7.45
C ILE A 64 3.97 6.67 7.24
N THR A 65 4.30 6.01 6.14
CA THR A 65 5.70 5.83 5.73
C THR A 65 6.18 7.06 4.99
N GLU A 66 7.30 7.62 5.42
CA GLU A 66 7.92 8.83 4.88
C GLU A 66 9.21 8.44 4.15
N VAL A 67 9.11 8.28 2.82
CA VAL A 67 10.19 7.73 1.99
C VAL A 67 11.41 8.65 1.97
N ARG A 68 11.21 9.96 1.78
CA ARG A 68 12.30 10.95 1.68
C ARG A 68 13.10 11.08 2.97
N HIS A 69 12.42 10.97 4.12
CA HIS A 69 13.06 11.16 5.42
C HIS A 69 13.31 9.85 6.16
N HIS A 70 13.13 8.70 5.50
CA HIS A 70 13.47 7.38 6.03
C HIS A 70 12.87 7.10 7.40
N ARG A 71 11.55 7.39 7.58
CA ARG A 71 10.84 7.28 8.85
C ARG A 71 9.45 6.72 8.69
N VAL A 72 8.90 6.25 9.81
CA VAL A 72 7.46 5.99 9.97
C VAL A 72 6.89 6.98 10.97
N ARG A 73 5.81 7.66 10.57
CA ARG A 73 5.12 8.66 11.39
C ARG A 73 3.81 8.09 11.91
N ARG A 74 3.41 8.54 13.10
CA ARG A 74 2.12 8.27 13.72
C ARG A 74 1.37 9.59 13.89
N LEU A 75 0.19 9.69 13.29
CA LEU A 75 -0.73 10.79 13.45
C LEU A 75 -1.87 10.35 14.38
N ASP A 76 -1.98 11.01 15.51
CA ASP A 76 -3.13 10.88 16.38
C ASP A 76 -4.32 11.64 15.76
N LEU A 77 -5.31 10.90 15.28
CA LEU A 77 -6.46 11.51 14.58
C LEU A 77 -7.38 12.31 15.51
N ALA A 78 -7.33 12.04 16.83
CA ALA A 78 -8.16 12.77 17.80
C ALA A 78 -7.54 14.13 18.19
N THR A 79 -6.22 14.19 18.30
CA THR A 79 -5.51 15.42 18.72
C THR A 79 -4.90 16.20 17.56
N GLY A 80 -4.68 15.54 16.41
CA GLY A 80 -3.96 16.10 15.28
C GLY A 80 -2.45 16.15 15.47
N ASP A 81 -1.90 15.45 16.47
CA ASP A 81 -0.48 15.43 16.75
C ASP A 81 0.24 14.34 15.94
N LEU A 82 1.32 14.72 15.26
CA LEU A 82 2.21 13.84 14.54
C LEU A 82 3.48 13.55 15.36
N SER A 83 3.95 12.29 15.30
CA SER A 83 5.21 11.89 15.93
C SER A 83 5.94 10.85 15.08
N THR A 84 7.28 10.79 15.18
CA THR A 84 8.09 9.70 14.61
C THR A 84 8.04 8.49 15.53
N VAL A 85 7.81 7.30 14.98
CA VAL A 85 7.73 6.03 15.72
C VAL A 85 8.79 5.02 15.32
N ALA A 86 9.33 5.13 14.10
CA ALA A 86 10.47 4.32 13.65
C ALA A 86 11.31 5.10 12.63
N GLY A 87 12.61 4.82 12.63
CA GLY A 87 13.57 5.50 11.77
C GLY A 87 14.11 6.80 12.37
N CYS A 88 15.43 6.93 12.37
CA CYS A 88 16.14 8.11 12.89
C CYS A 88 16.35 9.22 11.84
N GLY A 89 15.74 9.09 10.67
CA GLY A 89 15.88 10.06 9.58
C GLY A 89 17.14 9.90 8.73
N ARG A 90 18.01 8.95 9.05
CA ARG A 90 19.19 8.61 8.23
C ARG A 90 18.90 7.40 7.35
N LYS A 91 19.30 7.51 6.09
CA LYS A 91 19.26 6.42 5.13
C LYS A 91 20.28 5.34 5.51
N GLY A 92 19.82 4.09 5.67
CA GLY A 92 20.72 2.99 5.98
C GLY A 92 19.98 1.70 6.31
N TYR A 93 20.73 0.73 6.84
CA TYR A 93 20.21 -0.53 7.38
C TYR A 93 20.98 -0.86 8.66
N SER A 94 20.41 -0.49 9.79
CA SER A 94 20.99 -0.74 11.11
C SER A 94 19.91 -0.83 12.19
N GLY A 95 20.31 -1.15 13.40
CA GLY A 95 19.48 -1.05 14.60
C GLY A 95 18.67 -2.29 14.94
N ASP A 96 18.85 -3.43 14.26
CA ASP A 96 18.20 -4.69 14.67
C ASP A 96 18.56 -5.06 16.12
N GLY A 97 17.53 -5.43 16.90
CA GLY A 97 17.63 -5.70 18.32
C GLY A 97 17.59 -4.46 19.21
N GLY A 98 17.59 -3.26 18.62
CA GLY A 98 17.48 -1.97 19.32
C GLY A 98 16.11 -1.32 19.17
N ARG A 99 16.01 -0.06 19.64
CA ARG A 99 14.77 0.73 19.54
C ARG A 99 14.49 1.14 18.09
N ALA A 100 13.25 0.99 17.66
CA ALA A 100 12.84 1.31 16.27
C ALA A 100 13.12 2.77 15.87
N ILE A 101 12.99 3.72 16.82
CA ILE A 101 13.22 5.15 16.55
C ILE A 101 14.71 5.47 16.29
N ASP A 102 15.63 4.64 16.77
CA ASP A 102 17.07 4.84 16.62
C ASP A 102 17.63 4.12 15.37
N ALA A 103 16.81 3.27 14.71
CA ALA A 103 17.21 2.50 13.55
C ALA A 103 17.38 3.37 12.30
N GLU A 104 18.31 3.01 11.43
CA GLU A 104 18.37 3.54 10.07
C GLU A 104 17.45 2.72 9.16
N LEU A 105 16.56 3.40 8.44
CA LEU A 105 15.67 2.81 7.44
C LEU A 105 16.08 3.29 6.04
N ASN A 106 15.62 2.59 5.00
CA ASN A 106 15.91 3.00 3.64
C ASN A 106 14.66 2.89 2.76
N GLU A 107 14.03 4.02 2.52
CA GLU A 107 12.79 4.16 1.79
C GLU A 107 11.71 3.20 2.34
N PRO A 108 11.16 3.46 3.55
CA PRO A 108 10.03 2.71 4.06
C PRO A 108 8.82 2.96 3.16
N TYR A 109 8.32 1.89 2.53
CA TYR A 109 7.30 1.99 1.47
C TYR A 109 5.91 1.66 1.96
N GLU A 110 5.80 0.77 2.93
CA GLU A 110 4.53 0.32 3.48
C GLU A 110 4.64 -0.03 4.95
N VAL A 111 3.55 0.14 5.67
CA VAL A 111 3.37 -0.23 7.07
C VAL A 111 2.11 -1.05 7.22
N ARG A 112 2.15 -2.13 8.00
CA ARG A 112 1.00 -2.98 8.36
C ARG A 112 1.13 -3.44 9.80
N PHE A 113 0.02 -3.88 10.38
CA PHE A 113 -0.03 -4.41 11.73
C PHE A 113 -0.54 -5.85 11.74
N ASP A 114 0.06 -6.70 12.58
CA ASP A 114 -0.50 -8.02 12.88
C ASP A 114 -1.61 -7.91 13.96
N PRO A 115 -2.38 -8.98 14.20
CA PRO A 115 -3.44 -8.99 15.21
C PRO A 115 -2.94 -8.71 16.64
N ASP A 116 -1.67 -8.97 16.93
CA ASP A 116 -1.04 -8.64 18.21
C ASP A 116 -0.63 -7.16 18.32
N GLY A 117 -0.75 -6.42 17.22
CA GLY A 117 -0.42 -5.02 17.09
C GLY A 117 1.07 -4.74 16.88
N ASN A 118 1.86 -5.73 16.48
CA ASN A 118 3.22 -5.48 16.03
C ASN A 118 3.21 -4.81 14.66
N MET A 119 4.08 -3.83 14.47
CA MET A 119 4.19 -3.09 13.23
C MET A 119 5.21 -3.74 12.29
N TYR A 120 4.85 -3.87 11.03
CA TYR A 120 5.74 -4.35 9.98
C TYR A 120 6.00 -3.23 8.98
N VAL A 121 7.25 -3.04 8.60
CA VAL A 121 7.70 -2.00 7.67
C VAL A 121 8.43 -2.63 6.50
N VAL A 122 8.00 -2.30 5.29
CA VAL A 122 8.68 -2.68 4.05
C VAL A 122 9.76 -1.66 3.75
N GLU A 123 11.02 -2.09 3.71
CA GLU A 123 12.15 -1.26 3.29
C GLU A 123 12.58 -1.61 1.87
N MET A 124 12.07 -0.85 0.91
CA MET A 124 12.17 -1.17 -0.51
C MET A 124 13.62 -1.26 -0.99
N GLN A 125 14.45 -0.29 -0.63
CA GLN A 125 15.85 -0.24 -1.08
C GLN A 125 16.80 -1.13 -0.28
N ASN A 126 16.42 -1.54 0.92
CA ASN A 126 17.15 -2.54 1.68
C ASN A 126 16.73 -3.97 1.32
N HIS A 127 15.68 -4.14 0.50
CA HIS A 127 15.19 -5.45 0.08
C HIS A 127 14.81 -6.36 1.26
N ILE A 128 14.23 -5.77 2.32
CA ILE A 128 13.87 -6.44 3.57
C ILE A 128 12.49 -6.01 4.07
N ILE A 129 11.98 -6.77 5.04
CA ILE A 129 10.84 -6.38 5.87
C ILE A 129 11.28 -6.44 7.33
N ARG A 130 10.97 -5.37 8.08
CA ARG A 130 11.27 -5.28 9.51
C ARG A 130 9.98 -5.36 10.32
N ARG A 131 10.07 -5.98 11.50
CA ARG A 131 9.01 -6.01 12.52
C ARG A 131 9.43 -5.17 13.72
N ILE A 132 8.51 -4.36 14.21
CA ILE A 132 8.66 -3.61 15.45
C ILE A 132 7.70 -4.22 16.47
N ASP A 133 8.25 -4.72 17.55
CA ASP A 133 7.48 -5.32 18.64
C ASP A 133 6.69 -4.24 19.40
N ARG A 134 5.39 -4.42 19.53
CA ARG A 134 4.48 -3.45 20.16
C ARG A 134 4.83 -3.12 21.60
N LYS A 135 5.34 -4.10 22.36
CA LYS A 135 5.57 -3.97 23.81
C LYS A 135 6.92 -3.35 24.11
N THR A 136 7.94 -3.75 23.34
CA THR A 136 9.34 -3.36 23.62
C THR A 136 9.82 -2.25 22.69
N ASN A 137 9.10 -1.95 21.60
CA ASN A 137 9.53 -1.08 20.50
C ASN A 137 10.85 -1.52 19.86
N THR A 138 11.20 -2.80 19.98
CA THR A 138 12.40 -3.36 19.38
C THR A 138 12.14 -3.69 17.92
N ILE A 139 13.05 -3.25 17.04
CA ILE A 139 13.00 -3.54 15.61
C ILE A 139 13.87 -4.74 15.26
N THR A 140 13.39 -5.62 14.37
CA THR A 140 14.12 -6.79 13.90
C THR A 140 13.78 -7.09 12.43
N THR A 141 14.75 -7.59 11.66
CA THR A 141 14.50 -8.07 10.31
C THR A 141 13.81 -9.43 10.34
N VAL A 142 12.69 -9.56 9.62
CA VAL A 142 11.89 -10.80 9.55
C VAL A 142 11.95 -11.48 8.19
N THR A 143 12.29 -10.77 7.12
CA THR A 143 12.57 -11.36 5.81
C THR A 143 13.47 -10.48 4.96
N GLY A 144 14.21 -11.13 4.07
CA GLY A 144 15.23 -10.48 3.25
C GLY A 144 16.60 -10.47 3.93
N ASN A 145 17.67 -10.61 3.14
CA ASN A 145 19.06 -10.59 3.62
C ASN A 145 19.81 -9.31 3.23
N GLY A 146 19.09 -8.27 2.80
CA GLY A 146 19.68 -7.00 2.37
C GLY A 146 20.27 -7.02 0.95
N ARG A 147 20.22 -8.13 0.24
CA ARG A 147 20.76 -8.25 -1.12
C ARG A 147 19.62 -8.30 -2.14
N ARG A 148 19.75 -7.49 -3.18
CA ARG A 148 18.82 -7.50 -4.31
C ARG A 148 18.95 -8.81 -5.10
N GLY A 149 17.82 -9.52 -5.30
CA GLY A 149 17.81 -10.74 -6.10
C GLY A 149 16.58 -11.61 -5.83
N PHE A 150 16.66 -12.86 -6.25
CA PHE A 150 15.65 -13.88 -6.03
C PHE A 150 16.30 -15.19 -5.57
N SER A 151 16.03 -15.58 -4.34
CA SER A 151 16.45 -16.86 -3.77
C SER A 151 15.66 -17.22 -2.52
N GLY A 152 15.90 -18.39 -1.96
CA GLY A 152 15.51 -18.75 -0.61
C GLY A 152 14.16 -19.42 -0.48
N ASP A 153 13.43 -19.74 -1.57
CA ASP A 153 12.19 -20.52 -1.49
C ASP A 153 12.44 -21.89 -0.81
N GLY A 154 11.60 -22.22 0.17
CA GLY A 154 11.72 -23.41 1.01
C GLY A 154 12.70 -23.28 2.17
N GLY A 155 13.42 -22.15 2.28
CA GLY A 155 14.39 -21.86 3.33
C GLY A 155 13.93 -20.74 4.28
N ARG A 156 14.88 -20.28 5.11
CA ARG A 156 14.62 -19.20 6.07
C ARG A 156 14.37 -17.87 5.37
N ALA A 157 13.31 -17.19 5.76
CA ALA A 157 12.92 -15.89 5.17
C ALA A 157 14.01 -14.82 5.33
N THR A 158 14.76 -14.83 6.45
CA THR A 158 15.85 -13.88 6.71
C THR A 158 17.10 -14.14 5.86
N GLU A 159 17.20 -15.30 5.20
CA GLU A 159 18.31 -15.64 4.29
C GLU A 159 17.92 -15.44 2.82
N ALA A 160 16.65 -15.20 2.53
CA ALA A 160 16.13 -15.02 1.18
C ALA A 160 16.59 -13.70 0.55
N MET A 161 16.69 -13.68 -0.76
CA MET A 161 16.83 -12.44 -1.53
C MET A 161 15.44 -11.97 -1.99
N LEU A 162 15.16 -10.69 -1.81
CA LEU A 162 14.03 -9.97 -2.38
C LEU A 162 14.52 -8.92 -3.40
N ASN A 163 13.62 -8.44 -4.24
CA ASN A 163 13.96 -7.40 -5.20
C ASN A 163 12.93 -6.29 -5.15
N GLN A 164 13.26 -5.24 -4.39
CA GLN A 164 12.40 -4.08 -4.20
C GLN A 164 10.98 -4.49 -3.75
N PRO A 165 10.82 -5.13 -2.58
CA PRO A 165 9.49 -5.41 -2.05
C PRO A 165 8.75 -4.08 -1.85
N HIS A 166 7.47 -4.03 -2.22
CA HIS A 166 6.71 -2.79 -2.15
C HIS A 166 5.57 -2.85 -1.15
N SER A 167 4.95 -4.00 -0.98
CA SER A 167 3.77 -4.17 -0.14
C SER A 167 3.80 -5.50 0.58
N ILE A 168 3.14 -5.52 1.72
CA ILE A 168 2.82 -6.74 2.48
C ILE A 168 1.34 -6.79 2.84
N ALA A 169 0.83 -8.00 3.00
CA ALA A 169 -0.43 -8.25 3.67
C ALA A 169 -0.21 -9.32 4.75
N LEU A 170 -0.94 -9.21 5.85
CA LEU A 170 -0.82 -10.11 7.01
C LEU A 170 -2.15 -10.83 7.21
N ASP A 171 -2.15 -12.16 7.25
CA ASP A 171 -3.33 -12.93 7.58
C ASP A 171 -3.46 -13.19 9.09
N GLU A 172 -4.67 -13.56 9.52
CA GLU A 172 -5.00 -13.85 10.92
C GLU A 172 -4.22 -15.04 11.50
N ASN A 173 -3.60 -15.86 10.65
CA ASN A 173 -2.84 -17.05 11.05
C ASN A 173 -1.33 -16.79 11.09
N GLY A 174 -0.91 -15.53 10.94
CA GLY A 174 0.49 -15.11 10.93
C GLY A 174 1.22 -15.38 9.61
N GLY A 175 0.51 -15.54 8.51
CA GLY A 175 1.09 -15.53 7.17
C GLY A 175 1.42 -14.10 6.72
N ILE A 176 2.63 -13.88 6.22
CA ILE A 176 3.03 -12.60 5.63
C ILE A 176 3.14 -12.80 4.12
N TYR A 177 2.34 -12.07 3.36
CA TYR A 177 2.40 -12.02 1.90
C TYR A 177 3.23 -10.81 1.48
N VAL A 178 4.17 -11.00 0.56
CA VAL A 178 5.10 -9.96 0.11
C VAL A 178 4.96 -9.75 -1.40
N ALA A 179 4.68 -8.54 -1.82
CA ALA A 179 4.79 -8.13 -3.22
C ALA A 179 6.26 -7.90 -3.58
N ASP A 180 6.92 -8.94 -4.04
CA ASP A 180 8.32 -8.92 -4.50
C ASP A 180 8.36 -8.46 -5.96
N ILE A 181 8.07 -7.16 -6.17
CA ILE A 181 7.70 -6.58 -7.47
C ILE A 181 8.79 -6.74 -8.52
N GLY A 182 10.06 -6.52 -8.14
CA GLY A 182 11.18 -6.62 -9.06
C GLY A 182 11.46 -8.05 -9.52
N ASN A 183 10.89 -9.05 -8.82
CA ASN A 183 10.95 -10.46 -9.19
C ASN A 183 9.64 -10.95 -9.85
N HIS A 184 8.63 -10.08 -9.99
CA HIS A 184 7.29 -10.43 -10.50
C HIS A 184 6.68 -11.63 -9.77
N ARG A 185 6.74 -11.60 -8.42
CA ARG A 185 6.27 -12.66 -7.54
C ARG A 185 5.53 -12.15 -6.32
N ILE A 186 4.66 -12.99 -5.81
CA ILE A 186 4.17 -12.87 -4.42
C ILE A 186 4.81 -14.00 -3.63
N ARG A 187 5.50 -13.62 -2.55
CA ARG A 187 6.12 -14.55 -1.60
C ARG A 187 5.27 -14.64 -0.35
N ARG A 188 5.20 -15.80 0.27
CA ARG A 188 4.54 -16.00 1.57
C ARG A 188 5.56 -16.48 2.60
N ILE A 189 5.55 -15.86 3.76
CA ILE A 189 6.33 -16.30 4.92
C ILE A 189 5.35 -16.91 5.93
N ASP A 190 5.63 -18.12 6.39
CA ASP A 190 4.99 -18.72 7.56
C ASP A 190 5.79 -18.29 8.78
N VAL A 191 5.23 -17.41 9.62
CA VAL A 191 5.94 -16.84 10.78
C VAL A 191 6.24 -17.88 11.88
N ARG A 192 5.50 -19.02 11.93
CA ARG A 192 5.78 -20.09 12.89
C ARG A 192 7.04 -20.87 12.54
N THR A 193 7.25 -21.10 11.24
CA THR A 193 8.40 -21.88 10.74
C THR A 193 9.55 -21.01 10.27
N GLY A 194 9.26 -19.74 9.97
CA GLY A 194 10.21 -18.80 9.35
C GLY A 194 10.52 -19.13 7.89
N VAL A 195 9.75 -20.02 7.25
CA VAL A 195 9.97 -20.45 5.87
C VAL A 195 9.29 -19.50 4.89
N ILE A 196 10.00 -19.14 3.82
CA ILE A 196 9.48 -18.33 2.71
C ILE A 196 9.26 -19.19 1.46
N GLU A 197 8.19 -18.93 0.73
CA GLU A 197 7.88 -19.58 -0.55
C GLU A 197 7.26 -18.61 -1.56
N SER A 198 7.51 -18.83 -2.86
CA SER A 198 6.74 -18.19 -3.92
C SER A 198 5.38 -18.87 -4.06
N ILE A 199 4.31 -18.10 -3.89
CA ILE A 199 2.92 -18.58 -4.04
C ILE A 199 2.27 -18.14 -5.35
N ALA A 200 2.77 -17.06 -5.97
CA ALA A 200 2.33 -16.58 -7.26
C ALA A 200 3.49 -15.98 -8.05
N GLY A 201 3.37 -16.01 -9.36
CA GLY A 201 4.34 -15.39 -10.24
C GLY A 201 5.40 -16.34 -10.79
N SER A 202 6.01 -15.88 -11.87
CA SER A 202 7.18 -16.46 -12.51
C SER A 202 8.14 -15.32 -12.90
N ALA A 203 9.29 -15.64 -13.51
CA ALA A 203 10.18 -14.60 -14.04
C ALA A 203 9.64 -13.91 -15.30
N GLU A 204 8.56 -14.41 -15.88
CA GLU A 204 7.98 -13.84 -17.10
C GLU A 204 7.22 -12.55 -16.82
N ARG A 205 7.45 -11.53 -17.65
CA ARG A 205 6.78 -10.23 -17.59
C ARG A 205 5.52 -10.22 -18.45
N LYS A 206 4.49 -10.95 -17.99
CA LYS A 206 3.20 -11.06 -18.66
C LYS A 206 2.06 -10.92 -17.66
N LEU A 207 0.90 -10.49 -18.16
CA LEU A 207 -0.33 -10.52 -17.39
C LEU A 207 -0.75 -11.96 -17.08
N PRO A 208 -1.37 -12.21 -15.92
CA PRO A 208 -1.98 -13.50 -15.65
C PRO A 208 -3.22 -13.72 -16.53
N ARG A 209 -3.68 -14.97 -16.59
CA ARG A 209 -4.96 -15.35 -17.21
C ARG A 209 -5.99 -15.62 -16.13
N ASP A 210 -7.22 -15.20 -16.36
CA ASP A 210 -8.34 -15.49 -15.46
C ASP A 210 -8.54 -17.01 -15.31
N GLY A 211 -8.64 -17.47 -14.05
CA GLY A 211 -8.79 -18.89 -13.73
C GLY A 211 -7.48 -19.72 -13.76
N GLN A 212 -6.31 -19.11 -13.98
CA GLN A 212 -5.06 -19.87 -13.96
C GLN A 212 -4.54 -20.09 -12.53
N ALA A 213 -3.74 -21.14 -12.35
CA ALA A 213 -2.95 -21.33 -11.13
C ALA A 213 -1.97 -20.17 -10.93
N ALA A 214 -1.82 -19.68 -9.69
CA ALA A 214 -0.97 -18.56 -9.38
C ALA A 214 0.52 -18.94 -9.37
N ARG A 215 0.85 -20.09 -8.75
CA ARG A 215 2.23 -20.57 -8.60
C ARG A 215 2.83 -20.94 -9.96
N GLY A 216 4.00 -20.38 -10.26
CA GLY A 216 4.75 -20.66 -11.47
C GLY A 216 4.22 -20.02 -12.75
N ASN A 217 3.10 -19.29 -12.68
CA ASN A 217 2.53 -18.56 -13.80
C ASN A 217 2.79 -17.05 -13.67
N PRO A 218 2.86 -16.30 -14.80
CA PRO A 218 3.23 -14.88 -14.76
C PRO A 218 2.24 -14.04 -13.94
N ILE A 219 2.79 -13.05 -13.22
CA ILE A 219 2.08 -11.88 -12.72
C ILE A 219 2.97 -10.66 -12.98
N LEU A 220 2.40 -9.59 -13.53
CA LEU A 220 3.18 -8.45 -13.98
C LEU A 220 3.16 -7.32 -12.95
N GLY A 221 4.26 -7.17 -12.20
CA GLY A 221 4.47 -6.05 -11.29
C GLY A 221 3.47 -5.99 -10.11
N PRO A 222 3.37 -7.03 -9.25
CA PRO A 222 2.53 -6.98 -8.07
C PRO A 222 3.03 -5.85 -7.15
N ARG A 223 2.16 -4.85 -6.89
CA ARG A 223 2.56 -3.61 -6.21
C ARG A 223 1.90 -3.42 -4.86
N ALA A 224 0.61 -3.71 -4.75
CA ALA A 224 -0.13 -3.59 -3.50
C ALA A 224 -0.91 -4.86 -3.22
N LEU A 225 -1.00 -5.21 -1.95
CA LEU A 225 -1.67 -6.39 -1.44
C LEU A 225 -2.63 -6.01 -0.31
N CYS A 226 -3.79 -6.65 -0.26
CA CYS A 226 -4.58 -6.76 0.96
C CYS A 226 -5.21 -8.15 1.04
N VAL A 227 -5.43 -8.66 2.26
CA VAL A 227 -5.97 -9.99 2.49
C VAL A 227 -7.28 -9.90 3.26
N ASP A 228 -8.24 -10.73 2.87
CA ASP A 228 -9.52 -10.90 3.55
C ASP A 228 -9.92 -12.38 3.53
N GLY A 229 -9.82 -13.02 4.66
CA GLY A 229 -10.06 -14.44 4.83
C GLY A 229 -9.24 -15.27 3.84
N ASN A 230 -9.89 -15.86 2.85
CA ASN A 230 -9.24 -16.70 1.83
C ASN A 230 -8.85 -15.95 0.54
N ASN A 231 -9.04 -14.65 0.49
CA ASN A 231 -8.77 -13.84 -0.69
C ASN A 231 -7.55 -12.95 -0.49
N LEU A 232 -6.58 -13.05 -1.39
CA LEU A 232 -5.51 -12.07 -1.52
C LEU A 232 -5.80 -11.19 -2.73
N TRP A 233 -6.06 -9.90 -2.48
CA TRP A 233 -6.27 -8.88 -3.51
C TRP A 233 -4.92 -8.31 -3.93
N ILE A 234 -4.75 -8.08 -5.22
CA ILE A 234 -3.47 -7.77 -5.82
C ILE A 234 -3.64 -6.64 -6.84
N ALA A 235 -2.98 -5.53 -6.65
CA ALA A 235 -2.82 -4.52 -7.70
C ALA A 235 -1.55 -4.81 -8.50
N LEU A 236 -1.70 -4.94 -9.81
CA LEU A 236 -0.58 -5.08 -10.74
C LEU A 236 -0.25 -3.70 -11.35
N ARG A 237 0.83 -3.07 -10.90
CA ARG A 237 1.22 -1.72 -11.33
C ARG A 237 1.51 -1.68 -12.84
N GLU A 238 2.44 -2.50 -13.29
CA GLU A 238 2.80 -2.60 -14.71
C GLU A 238 1.74 -3.32 -15.55
N GLY A 239 0.83 -4.02 -14.86
CA GLY A 239 -0.29 -4.72 -15.47
C GLY A 239 -1.58 -3.92 -15.52
N HIS A 240 -1.60 -2.69 -15.00
CA HIS A 240 -2.76 -1.77 -15.02
C HIS A 240 -4.08 -2.45 -14.68
N SER A 241 -4.06 -3.37 -13.69
CA SER A 241 -5.20 -4.25 -13.37
C SER A 241 -5.21 -4.70 -11.92
N ILE A 242 -6.37 -5.16 -11.48
CA ILE A 242 -6.62 -5.69 -10.14
C ILE A 242 -7.02 -7.15 -10.25
N TRP A 243 -6.45 -7.96 -9.39
CA TRP A 243 -6.64 -9.40 -9.34
C TRP A 243 -6.98 -9.87 -7.93
N ARG A 244 -7.59 -11.04 -7.84
CA ARG A 244 -7.84 -11.74 -6.58
C ARG A 244 -7.28 -13.16 -6.69
N MET A 245 -6.50 -13.58 -5.73
CA MET A 245 -6.04 -14.96 -5.60
C MET A 245 -6.87 -15.66 -4.52
N ASP A 246 -7.51 -16.77 -4.88
CA ASP A 246 -8.03 -17.73 -3.90
C ASP A 246 -6.84 -18.45 -3.26
N LEU A 247 -6.61 -18.23 -1.97
CA LEU A 247 -5.46 -18.76 -1.24
C LEU A 247 -5.52 -20.29 -1.03
N ARG A 248 -6.73 -20.88 -0.99
CA ARG A 248 -6.90 -22.33 -0.84
C ARG A 248 -6.71 -23.04 -2.17
N ALA A 249 -7.36 -22.52 -3.23
CA ALA A 249 -7.28 -23.11 -4.56
C ALA A 249 -5.97 -22.76 -5.28
N GLY A 250 -5.31 -21.67 -4.90
CA GLY A 250 -4.14 -21.15 -5.60
C GLY A 250 -4.46 -20.60 -6.98
N ILE A 251 -5.67 -20.10 -7.20
CA ILE A 251 -6.19 -19.66 -8.51
C ILE A 251 -6.30 -18.13 -8.52
N LEU A 252 -5.88 -17.52 -9.64
CA LEU A 252 -6.02 -16.10 -9.92
C LEU A 252 -7.32 -15.79 -10.64
N HIS A 253 -8.04 -14.78 -10.18
CA HIS A 253 -9.26 -14.26 -10.78
C HIS A 253 -9.07 -12.80 -11.16
N HIS A 254 -9.42 -12.46 -12.39
CA HIS A 254 -9.42 -11.09 -12.87
C HIS A 254 -10.56 -10.31 -12.22
N VAL A 255 -10.28 -9.13 -11.69
CA VAL A 255 -11.28 -8.27 -11.02
C VAL A 255 -11.55 -7.00 -11.82
N ALA A 256 -10.49 -6.25 -12.17
CA ALA A 256 -10.63 -4.99 -12.85
C ALA A 256 -9.41 -4.66 -13.72
N GLY A 257 -9.63 -3.81 -14.73
CA GLY A 257 -8.58 -3.29 -15.60
C GLY A 257 -8.35 -4.14 -16.84
N THR A 258 -8.21 -3.51 -18.00
CA THR A 258 -7.96 -4.20 -19.28
C THR A 258 -6.52 -4.66 -19.44
N GLY A 259 -5.60 -4.20 -18.59
CA GLY A 259 -4.16 -4.39 -18.76
C GLY A 259 -3.49 -3.28 -19.58
N GLU A 260 -4.25 -2.34 -20.12
CA GLU A 260 -3.76 -1.16 -20.83
C GLU A 260 -3.81 0.07 -19.92
N ALA A 261 -2.75 0.88 -19.97
CA ALA A 261 -2.72 2.16 -19.26
C ALA A 261 -3.77 3.13 -19.80
N GLY A 262 -4.45 3.83 -18.92
CA GLY A 262 -5.40 4.87 -19.28
C GLY A 262 -6.44 5.13 -18.21
N PHE A 263 -7.40 6.01 -18.52
CA PHE A 263 -8.52 6.33 -17.65
C PHE A 263 -9.82 6.14 -18.42
N ALA A 264 -10.63 5.16 -18.05
CA ALA A 264 -11.95 4.90 -18.64
C ALA A 264 -12.79 3.96 -17.77
N GLY A 265 -14.09 3.93 -18.03
CA GLY A 265 -15.00 2.88 -17.56
C GLY A 265 -15.74 3.20 -16.27
N ASP A 266 -15.68 4.43 -15.74
CA ASP A 266 -16.49 4.83 -14.56
C ASP A 266 -17.98 4.65 -14.82
N GLY A 267 -18.70 4.12 -13.82
CA GLY A 267 -20.11 3.76 -13.91
C GLY A 267 -20.38 2.45 -14.67
N GLY A 268 -19.33 1.80 -15.18
CA GLY A 268 -19.40 0.55 -15.93
C GLY A 268 -18.67 -0.62 -15.28
N PRO A 269 -18.59 -1.77 -16.00
CA PRO A 269 -17.92 -2.97 -15.49
C PRO A 269 -16.44 -2.74 -15.27
N ALA A 270 -15.96 -2.99 -14.05
CA ALA A 270 -14.56 -2.78 -13.65
C ALA A 270 -13.56 -3.58 -14.51
N ARG A 271 -13.97 -4.76 -15.03
CA ARG A 271 -13.13 -5.60 -15.89
C ARG A 271 -12.77 -4.94 -17.22
N THR A 272 -13.59 -4.02 -17.70
CA THR A 272 -13.39 -3.29 -18.97
C THR A 272 -12.88 -1.87 -18.77
N ALA A 273 -12.70 -1.45 -17.51
CA ALA A 273 -12.13 -0.16 -17.18
C ALA A 273 -10.63 -0.10 -17.49
N LYS A 274 -10.09 1.10 -17.68
CA LYS A 274 -8.66 1.33 -17.77
C LYS A 274 -8.16 1.99 -16.50
N PHE A 275 -7.07 1.46 -15.96
CA PHE A 275 -6.30 2.00 -14.85
C PHE A 275 -4.92 2.43 -15.36
N ASN A 276 -4.22 3.25 -14.57
CA ASN A 276 -2.87 3.64 -14.92
C ASN A 276 -1.95 3.55 -13.70
N GLY A 277 -1.20 2.45 -13.63
CA GLY A 277 -0.23 2.21 -12.57
C GLY A 277 -0.81 2.20 -11.16
N PRO A 278 -1.82 1.37 -10.83
CA PRO A 278 -2.42 1.31 -9.49
C PRO A 278 -1.36 0.91 -8.47
N LYS A 279 -1.25 1.65 -7.34
CA LYS A 279 -0.18 1.47 -6.34
C LYS A 279 -0.67 1.14 -4.94
N GLY A 280 -1.91 1.46 -4.60
CA GLY A 280 -2.51 1.15 -3.31
C GLY A 280 -3.88 0.50 -3.49
N ILE A 281 -4.21 -0.45 -2.61
CA ILE A 281 -5.54 -1.04 -2.50
C ILE A 281 -5.92 -1.23 -1.04
N ALA A 282 -7.20 -1.04 -0.74
CA ALA A 282 -7.77 -1.31 0.57
C ALA A 282 -9.21 -1.81 0.44
N LEU A 283 -9.58 -2.75 1.28
CA LEU A 283 -10.96 -3.17 1.45
C LEU A 283 -11.68 -2.20 2.39
N GLY A 284 -12.93 -1.93 2.10
CA GLY A 284 -13.76 -1.08 2.91
C GLY A 284 -15.18 -1.65 3.08
N PRO A 285 -16.06 -0.93 3.77
CA PRO A 285 -17.41 -1.39 4.04
C PRO A 285 -18.20 -1.64 2.74
N GLY A 286 -19.23 -2.51 2.84
CA GLY A 286 -20.14 -2.78 1.73
C GLY A 286 -19.51 -3.54 0.57
N GLU A 287 -18.54 -4.42 0.82
CA GLU A 287 -17.83 -5.17 -0.24
C GLU A 287 -17.19 -4.23 -1.28
N SER A 288 -16.54 -3.17 -0.81
CA SER A 288 -15.84 -2.20 -1.66
C SER A 288 -14.34 -2.42 -1.64
N LEU A 289 -13.71 -2.29 -2.80
CA LEU A 289 -12.26 -2.23 -2.93
C LEU A 289 -11.86 -0.84 -3.44
N PHE A 290 -11.09 -0.12 -2.64
CA PHE A 290 -10.54 1.18 -3.00
C PHE A 290 -9.18 1.00 -3.67
N VAL A 291 -8.93 1.79 -4.72
CA VAL A 291 -7.73 1.70 -5.54
C VAL A 291 -7.13 3.09 -5.73
N ALA A 292 -5.89 3.27 -5.32
CA ALA A 292 -5.10 4.43 -5.70
C ALA A 292 -4.64 4.25 -7.15
N ASP A 293 -5.38 4.84 -8.08
CA ASP A 293 -5.10 4.84 -9.53
C ASP A 293 -4.11 5.97 -9.84
N THR A 294 -2.86 5.72 -9.47
CA THR A 294 -1.82 6.71 -9.18
C THR A 294 -1.52 7.64 -10.33
N GLU A 295 -1.27 7.10 -11.53
CA GLU A 295 -0.88 7.93 -12.68
C GLU A 295 -2.11 8.60 -13.34
N ASN A 296 -3.33 8.23 -12.91
CA ASN A 296 -4.56 8.94 -13.22
C ASN A 296 -4.92 9.99 -12.16
N HIS A 297 -4.15 10.10 -11.07
CA HIS A 297 -4.36 11.10 -10.02
C HIS A 297 -5.71 10.99 -9.28
N VAL A 298 -6.28 9.79 -9.19
CA VAL A 298 -7.61 9.55 -8.60
C VAL A 298 -7.60 8.37 -7.64
N ILE A 299 -8.61 8.35 -6.75
CA ILE A 299 -9.00 7.15 -5.99
C ILE A 299 -10.27 6.60 -6.64
N ARG A 300 -10.25 5.31 -6.96
CA ARG A 300 -11.40 4.60 -7.53
C ARG A 300 -11.93 3.57 -6.56
N ARG A 301 -13.25 3.39 -6.55
CA ARG A 301 -13.95 2.35 -5.81
C ARG A 301 -14.45 1.30 -6.78
N ILE A 302 -14.21 0.04 -6.47
CA ILE A 302 -14.81 -1.11 -7.15
C ILE A 302 -15.80 -1.72 -6.16
N ASP A 303 -17.07 -1.74 -6.51
CA ASP A 303 -18.08 -2.53 -5.81
C ASP A 303 -17.90 -3.99 -6.22
N ILE A 304 -17.46 -4.82 -5.29
CA ILE A 304 -17.08 -6.22 -5.56
C ILE A 304 -18.30 -7.05 -5.96
N ARG A 305 -19.47 -6.73 -5.42
CA ARG A 305 -20.72 -7.47 -5.70
C ARG A 305 -21.25 -7.19 -7.10
N SER A 306 -21.36 -5.91 -7.47
CA SER A 306 -21.89 -5.52 -8.78
C SER A 306 -20.83 -5.54 -9.88
N GLY A 307 -19.55 -5.48 -9.51
CA GLY A 307 -18.43 -5.35 -10.44
C GLY A 307 -18.33 -3.97 -11.09
N ILE A 308 -18.96 -2.93 -10.53
CA ILE A 308 -18.95 -1.57 -11.06
C ILE A 308 -17.78 -0.78 -10.47
N VAL A 309 -17.12 0.03 -11.29
CA VAL A 309 -16.07 0.95 -10.86
C VAL A 309 -16.56 2.40 -10.93
N SER A 310 -16.12 3.22 -9.99
CA SER A 310 -16.36 4.66 -9.96
C SER A 310 -15.19 5.42 -9.37
N THR A 311 -14.95 6.64 -9.83
CA THR A 311 -14.02 7.56 -9.18
C THR A 311 -14.72 8.23 -7.98
N ILE A 312 -14.03 8.30 -6.84
CA ILE A 312 -14.56 8.84 -5.58
C ILE A 312 -13.78 10.06 -5.10
N ALA A 313 -12.53 10.23 -5.53
CA ALA A 313 -11.72 11.40 -5.22
C ALA A 313 -10.71 11.67 -6.34
N GLY A 314 -10.35 12.94 -6.56
CA GLY A 314 -9.45 13.39 -7.59
C GLY A 314 -10.17 13.83 -8.86
N THR A 315 -9.65 14.87 -9.52
CA THR A 315 -10.16 15.35 -10.82
C THR A 315 -9.70 14.45 -11.94
N ARG A 316 -10.59 14.17 -12.87
CA ARG A 316 -10.28 13.33 -14.05
C ARG A 316 -9.17 13.94 -14.91
N PRO A 317 -8.29 13.12 -15.49
CA PRO A 317 -7.22 13.62 -16.37
C PRO A 317 -7.73 14.32 -17.64
N ASP A 318 -8.95 14.00 -18.06
CA ASP A 318 -9.58 14.54 -19.28
C ASP A 318 -10.31 15.88 -19.08
N GLY A 319 -10.33 16.41 -17.83
CA GLY A 319 -10.96 17.68 -17.51
C GLY A 319 -12.49 17.71 -17.69
N ALA A 320 -13.12 16.56 -17.84
CA ALA A 320 -14.57 16.47 -18.00
C ALA A 320 -15.26 16.55 -16.63
N ASP A 321 -15.44 17.76 -16.12
CA ASP A 321 -16.34 18.04 -15.00
C ASP A 321 -17.78 18.11 -15.51
N GLU A 322 -18.49 17.01 -15.47
CA GLU A 322 -19.93 17.02 -15.55
C GLU A 322 -20.54 16.97 -14.14
N GLY A 323 -20.74 18.15 -13.52
CA GLY A 323 -21.61 18.29 -12.34
C GLY A 323 -20.96 18.90 -11.11
N GLU A 324 -21.58 19.92 -10.61
CA GLU A 324 -21.34 20.66 -9.37
C GLU A 324 -21.25 19.76 -8.13
N ARG A 325 -20.10 19.20 -7.78
CA ARG A 325 -19.87 18.59 -6.44
C ARG A 325 -18.39 18.49 -6.15
N GLY A 326 -17.93 19.13 -5.09
CA GLY A 326 -16.82 18.82 -4.19
C GLY A 326 -15.52 18.23 -4.71
N ASP A 327 -15.37 18.08 -6.00
CA ASP A 327 -14.45 17.20 -6.68
C ASP A 327 -13.34 18.00 -7.38
N GLU A 328 -13.21 19.29 -7.03
CA GLU A 328 -12.08 20.13 -7.47
C GLU A 328 -10.77 19.79 -6.72
N VAL A 329 -10.75 18.73 -5.91
CA VAL A 329 -9.53 18.31 -5.22
C VAL A 329 -8.61 17.63 -6.21
N ARG A 330 -7.55 18.34 -6.58
CA ARG A 330 -6.47 17.76 -7.38
C ARG A 330 -5.60 16.89 -6.50
N LEU A 331 -5.73 15.58 -6.64
CA LEU A 331 -4.76 14.66 -6.08
C LEU A 331 -3.49 14.65 -6.95
N ASN A 332 -2.35 14.48 -6.32
CA ASN A 332 -1.09 14.33 -7.04
C ASN A 332 -0.48 12.96 -6.77
N ARG A 333 -0.76 12.01 -7.68
CA ARG A 333 -0.23 10.65 -7.65
C ARG A 333 -0.44 9.98 -6.30
N PRO A 334 -1.69 9.71 -5.85
CA PRO A 334 -1.96 9.01 -4.59
C PRO A 334 -1.26 7.64 -4.61
N HIS A 335 -0.56 7.29 -3.53
CA HIS A 335 0.22 6.04 -3.46
C HIS A 335 -0.45 4.99 -2.58
N GLY A 336 -0.71 5.31 -1.32
CA GLY A 336 -1.37 4.44 -0.37
C GLY A 336 -2.84 4.80 -0.21
N VAL A 337 -3.64 3.82 0.19
CA VAL A 337 -5.03 3.98 0.62
C VAL A 337 -5.27 3.02 1.77
N CYS A 338 -5.93 3.49 2.81
CA CYS A 338 -6.49 2.67 3.89
C CYS A 338 -7.89 3.16 4.23
N VAL A 339 -8.64 2.34 4.92
CA VAL A 339 -10.01 2.66 5.35
C VAL A 339 -10.08 2.58 6.86
N GLY A 340 -10.57 3.64 7.49
CA GLY A 340 -10.76 3.70 8.92
C GLY A 340 -11.93 2.84 9.41
N PRO A 341 -12.00 2.55 10.74
CA PRO A 341 -13.06 1.71 11.31
C PRO A 341 -14.47 2.30 11.12
N ASP A 342 -14.58 3.60 10.97
CA ASP A 342 -15.82 4.34 10.71
C ASP A 342 -16.15 4.49 9.22
N GLY A 343 -15.32 3.93 8.34
CA GLY A 343 -15.44 4.01 6.89
C GLY A 343 -14.79 5.25 6.27
N THR A 344 -14.01 6.02 7.06
CA THR A 344 -13.21 7.13 6.52
C THR A 344 -11.97 6.66 5.77
#